data_93d072458b2cede6af41f7e08df86fa8
#
_entry.id   93d072458b2cede6af41f7e08df86fa8
#
_cell.length_a   1.000
_cell.length_b   1.000
_cell.length_c   1.000
_cell.angle_alpha   90.00
_cell.angle_beta   90.00
_cell.angle_gamma   90.00
#
_symmetry.space_group_name_H-M   'P 1'
#
loop_
_entity.id
_entity.type
_entity.pdbx_description
1 polymer ?
#
loop_
_entity_poly.entity_id
_entity_poly.type
_entity_poly.pdbx_seq_one_letter_code
_entity_poly.pdbx_strand_id
1 'polypeptide(L)'
;MRRPRFADISIFTLKYIFNWRFWIAEITKKSKTYRKLIDKMLFEEDEIVVIPNTININKKIESEGSEFLPTQIIKDVIKRCDDIVIMNSCLCRTSNGCEDYPQDIGCIFLGPTSRKIPEHIGKKATVEEALAHVDKADAAGLSHIIGRNKIDTVWMNVRPGKGLLTICHCCPCCCLWKVHPNLDYSISDKLEKLDGVTVKLHEDKCKLCKKCLMEVCMFKAIDLVDNKITIDYDICRGCGLCVNACKFDAITIDYTAETIDNVVNRMDNLLEIREF
;
A
#
# COMPACT_ATOMS: atom_id res chain seq x y z
N MET A 1 29.63 4.91 22.97
CA MET A 1 28.21 4.72 22.60
C MET A 1 27.75 5.89 21.76
N ARG A 2 27.31 5.68 20.52
CA ARG A 2 26.68 6.74 19.70
C ARG A 2 25.34 7.10 20.34
N ARG A 3 25.04 8.39 20.52
CA ARG A 3 23.71 8.83 20.99
C ARG A 3 22.66 8.36 19.97
N PRO A 4 21.52 7.78 20.40
CA PRO A 4 20.48 7.36 19.48
C PRO A 4 19.99 8.58 18.66
N ARG A 5 19.88 8.41 17.35
CA ARG A 5 19.31 9.43 16.47
C ARG A 5 17.80 9.49 16.67
N PHE A 6 17.18 10.62 16.35
CA PHE A 6 15.72 10.78 16.47
C PHE A 6 14.94 9.64 15.77
N ALA A 7 15.41 9.21 14.61
CA ALA A 7 14.81 8.09 13.88
C ALA A 7 14.87 6.76 14.64
N ASP A 8 15.93 6.49 15.42
CA ASP A 8 16.04 5.25 16.23
C ASP A 8 15.02 5.25 17.36
N ILE A 9 14.86 6.40 18.03
CA ILE A 9 13.88 6.58 19.11
C ILE A 9 12.47 6.48 18.54
N SER A 10 12.20 7.08 17.39
CA SER A 10 10.88 7.06 16.78
C SER A 10 10.49 5.65 16.28
N ILE A 11 11.40 4.89 15.69
CA ILE A 11 11.15 3.49 15.31
C ILE A 11 10.84 2.62 16.53
N PHE A 12 11.64 2.77 17.60
CA PHE A 12 11.41 2.04 18.84
C PHE A 12 10.03 2.37 19.42
N THR A 13 9.70 3.65 19.50
CA THR A 13 8.40 4.11 20.00
C THR A 13 7.25 3.62 19.12
N LEU A 14 7.39 3.70 17.78
CA LEU A 14 6.38 3.22 16.84
C LEU A 14 6.13 1.73 16.97
N LYS A 15 7.15 0.90 17.17
CA LYS A 15 6.96 -0.54 17.43
C LYS A 15 6.08 -0.79 18.65
N TYR A 16 6.26 -0.03 19.71
CA TYR A 16 5.44 -0.17 20.94
C TYR A 16 4.00 0.29 20.75
N ILE A 17 3.79 1.43 20.09
CA ILE A 17 2.45 1.99 19.91
C ILE A 17 1.73 1.43 18.68
N PHE A 18 2.40 0.65 17.84
CA PHE A 18 1.85 0.16 16.58
C PHE A 18 0.55 -0.62 16.76
N ASN A 19 0.44 -1.39 17.83
CA ASN A 19 -0.76 -2.16 18.16
C ASN A 19 -1.94 -1.28 18.59
N TRP A 20 -1.69 -0.04 19.01
CA TRP A 20 -2.75 0.91 19.38
C TRP A 20 -3.36 1.61 18.17
N ARG A 21 -2.81 1.41 16.97
CA ARG A 21 -3.27 2.05 15.74
C ARG A 21 -4.76 1.90 15.48
N PHE A 22 -5.35 0.74 15.80
CA PHE A 22 -6.78 0.48 15.63
C PHE A 22 -7.64 1.32 16.58
N TRP A 23 -7.24 1.41 17.85
CA TRP A 23 -7.90 2.26 18.82
C TRP A 23 -7.76 3.75 18.46
N ILE A 24 -6.58 4.18 18.04
CA ILE A 24 -6.31 5.53 17.55
C ILE A 24 -7.22 5.84 16.35
N ALA A 25 -7.36 4.92 15.40
CA ALA A 25 -8.23 5.09 14.26
C ALA A 25 -9.70 5.22 14.67
N GLU A 26 -10.18 4.39 15.60
CA GLU A 26 -11.58 4.38 16.05
C GLU A 26 -11.99 5.71 16.75
N ILE A 27 -11.08 6.40 17.42
CA ILE A 27 -11.35 7.71 18.04
C ILE A 27 -11.70 8.75 16.97
N THR A 28 -11.23 8.61 15.73
CA THR A 28 -11.54 9.55 14.64
C THR A 28 -13.04 9.63 14.35
N LYS A 29 -13.79 8.55 14.56
CA LYS A 29 -15.25 8.51 14.41
C LYS A 29 -15.96 9.31 15.49
N LYS A 30 -15.37 9.43 16.69
CA LYS A 30 -15.99 10.01 17.88
C LYS A 30 -15.64 11.49 18.10
N SER A 31 -14.53 11.97 17.58
CA SER A 31 -14.02 13.33 17.85
C SER A 31 -13.60 14.06 16.59
N LYS A 32 -14.27 15.18 16.27
CA LYS A 32 -13.92 16.04 15.11
C LYS A 32 -12.51 16.61 15.20
N THR A 33 -12.06 17.00 16.41
CA THR A 33 -10.72 17.56 16.60
C THR A 33 -9.65 16.50 16.36
N TYR A 34 -9.88 15.30 16.91
CA TYR A 34 -8.97 14.18 16.74
C TYR A 34 -8.92 13.70 15.28
N ARG A 35 -10.08 13.68 14.62
CA ARG A 35 -10.19 13.40 13.20
C ARG A 35 -9.30 14.31 12.35
N LYS A 36 -9.41 15.64 12.55
CA LYS A 36 -8.56 16.61 11.86
C LYS A 36 -7.07 16.40 12.12
N LEU A 37 -6.70 16.02 13.34
CA LEU A 37 -5.32 15.75 13.70
C LEU A 37 -4.79 14.52 12.96
N ILE A 38 -5.53 13.41 12.97
CA ILE A 38 -5.14 12.17 12.29
C ILE A 38 -5.14 12.34 10.78
N ASP A 39 -6.13 13.03 10.23
CA ASP A 39 -6.17 13.37 8.81
C ASP A 39 -4.92 14.14 8.38
N LYS A 40 -4.57 15.19 9.15
CA LYS A 40 -3.35 15.95 8.91
C LYS A 40 -2.07 15.13 9.06
N MET A 41 -2.06 14.12 9.92
CA MET A 41 -0.91 13.22 10.11
C MET A 41 -0.76 12.18 8.99
N LEU A 42 -1.88 11.69 8.44
CA LEU A 42 -1.86 10.64 7.42
C LEU A 42 -1.76 11.23 6.01
N PHE A 43 -2.60 12.19 5.69
CA PHE A 43 -2.77 12.66 4.32
C PHE A 43 -2.33 14.12 4.11
N GLU A 44 -2.63 15.04 5.04
CA GLU A 44 -2.44 16.49 4.90
C GLU A 44 -3.04 17.04 3.58
N GLU A 45 -2.34 17.08 2.50
CA GLU A 45 -2.80 17.39 1.12
C GLU A 45 -2.32 16.30 0.16
N ASP A 46 -1.94 15.14 0.70
CA ASP A 46 -1.33 14.05 -0.03
C ASP A 46 -2.35 12.99 -0.46
N GLU A 47 -2.04 12.28 -1.52
CA GLU A 47 -2.85 11.21 -2.09
C GLU A 47 -2.13 9.87 -1.98
N ILE A 48 -2.91 8.82 -1.75
CA ILE A 48 -2.40 7.46 -1.66
C ILE A 48 -3.30 6.54 -2.49
N VAL A 49 -2.70 5.80 -3.41
CA VAL A 49 -3.40 4.91 -4.33
C VAL A 49 -3.01 3.46 -4.07
N VAL A 50 -4.01 2.58 -4.05
CA VAL A 50 -3.81 1.13 -3.91
C VAL A 50 -3.64 0.50 -5.28
N ILE A 51 -2.53 -0.21 -5.48
CA ILE A 51 -2.19 -0.88 -6.73
C ILE A 51 -2.22 -2.40 -6.51
N PRO A 52 -3.03 -3.14 -7.28
CA PRO A 52 -3.12 -4.58 -7.13
C PRO A 52 -1.81 -5.29 -7.52
N ASN A 53 -1.58 -6.43 -6.90
CA ASN A 53 -0.50 -7.34 -7.27
C ASN A 53 -0.78 -8.01 -8.62
N THR A 54 0.24 -8.10 -9.46
CA THR A 54 0.15 -8.54 -10.86
C THR A 54 0.12 -10.04 -11.08
N ILE A 55 0.71 -10.83 -10.18
CA ILE A 55 0.98 -12.26 -10.43
C ILE A 55 -0.29 -13.05 -10.74
N ASN A 56 -1.43 -12.68 -10.18
CA ASN A 56 -2.68 -13.39 -10.39
C ASN A 56 -3.58 -12.77 -11.46
N ILE A 57 -3.28 -11.56 -11.89
CA ILE A 57 -4.01 -10.88 -12.97
C ILE A 57 -3.65 -11.52 -14.32
N ASN A 58 -2.38 -11.91 -14.49
CA ASN A 58 -1.86 -12.53 -15.71
C ASN A 58 -2.49 -13.87 -16.10
N LYS A 59 -3.13 -14.57 -15.17
CA LYS A 59 -3.73 -15.88 -15.47
C LYS A 59 -5.03 -15.83 -16.28
N LYS A 60 -5.65 -14.65 -16.46
CA LYS A 60 -7.02 -14.53 -16.98
C LYS A 60 -7.27 -13.41 -17.99
N ILE A 61 -6.25 -12.67 -18.41
CA ILE A 61 -6.42 -11.62 -19.43
C ILE A 61 -6.02 -12.19 -20.78
N GLU A 62 -6.99 -12.69 -21.53
CA GLU A 62 -6.89 -12.84 -22.98
C GLU A 62 -7.08 -11.45 -23.60
N SER A 63 -6.02 -10.66 -23.69
CA SER A 63 -6.01 -9.43 -24.49
C SER A 63 -4.93 -9.53 -25.55
N GLU A 64 -5.35 -9.47 -26.80
CA GLU A 64 -4.47 -9.27 -27.94
C GLU A 64 -3.88 -7.85 -27.85
N GLY A 65 -2.61 -7.75 -27.43
CA GLY A 65 -1.81 -6.53 -27.52
C GLY A 65 -1.28 -6.00 -26.18
N SER A 66 0.03 -5.94 -26.07
CA SER A 66 0.90 -5.33 -25.04
C SER A 66 0.39 -5.35 -23.60
N GLU A 67 1.01 -6.21 -22.80
CA GLU A 67 0.77 -6.42 -21.36
C GLU A 67 1.21 -5.21 -20.53
N PHE A 68 0.27 -4.32 -20.20
CA PHE A 68 0.48 -3.35 -19.13
C PHE A 68 -0.16 -3.90 -17.84
N LEU A 69 0.68 -4.29 -16.89
CA LEU A 69 0.28 -4.84 -15.61
C LEU A 69 0.28 -3.74 -14.54
N PRO A 70 -0.61 -3.75 -13.52
CA PRO A 70 -0.60 -2.72 -12.45
C PRO A 70 0.75 -2.55 -11.78
N THR A 71 1.49 -3.62 -11.53
CA THR A 71 2.88 -3.54 -11.03
C THR A 71 3.80 -2.84 -12.04
N GLN A 72 3.50 -2.86 -13.33
CA GLN A 72 4.25 -2.12 -14.34
C GLN A 72 4.20 -0.61 -14.10
N ILE A 73 3.08 -0.08 -13.62
CA ILE A 73 2.96 1.35 -13.25
C ILE A 73 4.02 1.70 -12.20
N ILE A 74 4.16 0.88 -11.16
CA ILE A 74 5.18 1.08 -10.11
C ILE A 74 6.58 1.02 -10.72
N LYS A 75 6.84 0.05 -11.59
CA LYS A 75 8.13 -0.10 -12.27
C LYS A 75 8.45 1.11 -13.16
N ASP A 76 7.45 1.65 -13.84
CA ASP A 76 7.64 2.84 -14.70
C ASP A 76 7.86 4.11 -13.88
N VAL A 77 7.21 4.25 -12.72
CA VAL A 77 7.50 5.33 -11.77
C VAL A 77 8.93 5.22 -11.24
N ILE A 78 9.38 4.02 -10.87
CA ILE A 78 10.76 3.79 -10.38
C ILE A 78 11.78 4.18 -11.45
N LYS A 79 11.58 3.78 -12.72
CA LYS A 79 12.51 4.10 -13.84
C LYS A 79 12.67 5.59 -14.10
N ARG A 80 11.73 6.41 -13.67
CA ARG A 80 11.76 7.87 -13.84
C ARG A 80 12.44 8.60 -12.68
N CYS A 81 12.86 7.89 -11.63
CA CYS A 81 13.45 8.46 -10.42
C CYS A 81 14.94 8.14 -10.32
N ASP A 82 15.74 9.19 -10.07
CA ASP A 82 17.18 9.05 -9.84
C ASP A 82 17.53 8.68 -8.38
N ASP A 83 16.66 9.09 -7.45
CA ASP A 83 16.87 8.90 -6.03
C ASP A 83 15.96 7.82 -5.47
N ILE A 84 16.54 6.69 -5.16
CA ILE A 84 15.83 5.49 -4.70
C ILE A 84 16.49 5.00 -3.41
N VAL A 85 15.65 4.73 -2.39
CA VAL A 85 16.07 4.09 -1.14
C VAL A 85 15.13 2.94 -0.84
N ILE A 86 15.68 1.75 -0.62
CA ILE A 86 14.95 0.56 -0.19
C ILE A 86 15.15 0.37 1.31
N MET A 87 14.06 0.25 2.08
CA MET A 87 14.14 -0.05 3.50
C MET A 87 14.69 -1.46 3.75
N ASN A 88 15.55 -1.58 4.77
CA ASN A 88 16.13 -2.86 5.18
C ASN A 88 15.08 -3.86 5.68
N SER A 89 13.94 -3.38 6.16
CA SER A 89 12.81 -4.21 6.61
C SER A 89 11.50 -3.43 6.59
N CYS A 90 10.39 -4.15 6.50
CA CYS A 90 9.06 -3.56 6.61
C CYS A 90 8.72 -3.23 8.07
N LEU A 91 8.53 -1.95 8.40
CA LEU A 91 8.18 -1.50 9.75
C LEU A 91 6.91 -2.19 10.28
N CYS A 92 5.88 -2.32 9.45
CA CYS A 92 4.61 -2.93 9.83
C CYS A 92 4.78 -4.41 10.20
N ARG A 93 5.49 -5.18 9.37
CA ARG A 93 5.71 -6.61 9.60
C ARG A 93 6.65 -6.87 10.76
N THR A 94 7.73 -6.13 10.89
CA THR A 94 8.66 -6.26 12.02
C THR A 94 8.02 -5.87 13.36
N SER A 95 7.16 -4.83 13.36
CA SER A 95 6.46 -4.40 14.58
C SER A 95 5.41 -5.41 15.07
N ASN A 96 4.86 -6.22 14.17
CA ASN A 96 3.89 -7.26 14.51
C ASN A 96 4.50 -8.68 14.62
N GLY A 97 5.82 -8.84 14.38
CA GLY A 97 6.43 -10.17 14.34
C GLY A 97 5.80 -11.07 13.27
N CYS A 98 5.61 -10.54 12.06
CA CYS A 98 4.89 -11.26 10.99
C CYS A 98 5.59 -12.59 10.65
N GLU A 99 4.85 -13.68 10.72
CA GLU A 99 5.31 -15.02 10.36
C GLU A 99 4.87 -15.43 8.95
N ASP A 100 3.77 -14.85 8.45
CA ASP A 100 3.15 -15.22 7.16
C ASP A 100 3.87 -14.62 5.94
N TYR A 101 4.55 -13.46 6.11
CA TYR A 101 5.16 -12.70 5.01
C TYR A 101 6.58 -12.23 5.36
N PRO A 102 7.51 -12.21 4.39
CA PRO A 102 8.89 -11.80 4.59
C PRO A 102 8.99 -10.39 5.18
N GLN A 103 9.71 -10.24 6.29
CA GLN A 103 9.89 -8.95 6.96
C GLN A 103 10.94 -8.08 6.27
N ASP A 104 11.84 -8.66 5.48
CA ASP A 104 12.92 -8.00 4.73
C ASP A 104 12.48 -7.33 3.43
N ILE A 105 11.20 -7.47 3.02
CA ILE A 105 10.64 -6.72 1.90
C ILE A 105 10.11 -5.38 2.43
N GLY A 106 11.00 -4.39 2.58
CA GLY A 106 10.65 -3.05 3.05
C GLY A 106 9.99 -2.17 2.00
N CYS A 107 9.58 -0.97 2.38
CA CYS A 107 9.07 0.05 1.47
C CYS A 107 10.21 0.59 0.58
N ILE A 108 9.85 1.12 -0.60
CA ILE A 108 10.74 1.90 -1.46
C ILE A 108 10.38 3.37 -1.29
N PHE A 109 11.38 4.22 -1.14
CA PHE A 109 11.24 5.67 -1.10
C PHE A 109 11.92 6.29 -2.31
N LEU A 110 11.20 7.17 -3.00
CA LEU A 110 11.62 7.83 -4.21
C LEU A 110 11.73 9.34 -4.01
N GLY A 111 12.60 9.98 -4.79
CA GLY A 111 12.76 11.42 -4.84
C GLY A 111 13.84 11.99 -3.93
N PRO A 112 14.16 13.29 -4.08
CA PRO A 112 15.36 13.91 -3.49
C PRO A 112 15.40 13.86 -1.95
N THR A 113 14.26 13.82 -1.29
CA THR A 113 14.20 13.71 0.18
C THR A 113 14.59 12.31 0.66
N SER A 114 14.50 11.28 -0.18
CA SER A 114 14.93 9.92 0.16
C SER A 114 16.42 9.85 0.51
N ARG A 115 17.28 10.71 -0.10
CA ARG A 115 18.72 10.82 0.19
C ARG A 115 19.01 11.10 1.67
N LYS A 116 18.04 11.65 2.42
CA LYS A 116 18.18 12.01 3.84
C LYS A 116 17.81 10.86 4.78
N ILE A 117 17.30 9.76 4.24
CA ILE A 117 16.97 8.57 5.04
C ILE A 117 18.25 7.97 5.59
N PRO A 118 18.34 7.71 6.92
CA PRO A 118 19.53 7.14 7.51
C PRO A 118 19.86 5.74 6.96
N GLU A 119 21.13 5.47 6.68
CA GLU A 119 21.59 4.20 6.07
C GLU A 119 21.28 2.95 6.91
N HIS A 120 21.11 3.09 8.23
CA HIS A 120 20.70 1.97 9.08
C HIS A 120 19.23 1.61 8.96
N ILE A 121 18.40 2.47 8.35
CA ILE A 121 16.98 2.24 8.07
C ILE A 121 16.77 1.72 6.64
N GLY A 122 17.48 2.31 5.67
CA GLY A 122 17.36 1.97 4.26
C GLY A 122 18.64 2.20 3.49
N LYS A 123 18.81 1.52 2.37
CA LYS A 123 19.97 1.60 1.50
C LYS A 123 19.60 2.30 0.20
N LYS A 124 20.50 3.14 -0.30
CA LYS A 124 20.43 3.63 -1.67
C LYS A 124 20.43 2.45 -2.62
N ALA A 125 19.61 2.50 -3.64
CA ALA A 125 19.45 1.43 -4.61
C ALA A 125 19.51 1.98 -6.04
N THR A 126 19.90 1.12 -6.97
CA THR A 126 19.76 1.38 -8.40
C THR A 126 18.32 1.10 -8.84
N VAL A 127 17.97 1.51 -10.05
CA VAL A 127 16.67 1.20 -10.66
C VAL A 127 16.47 -0.32 -10.72
N GLU A 128 17.50 -1.06 -11.15
CA GLU A 128 17.46 -2.53 -11.30
C GLU A 128 17.21 -3.22 -9.96
N GLU A 129 17.88 -2.76 -8.89
CA GLU A 129 17.67 -3.29 -7.54
C GLU A 129 16.24 -3.02 -7.03
N ALA A 130 15.70 -1.84 -7.32
CA ALA A 130 14.33 -1.49 -6.94
C ALA A 130 13.29 -2.29 -7.74
N LEU A 131 13.50 -2.51 -9.03
CA LEU A 131 12.64 -3.37 -9.85
C LEU A 131 12.65 -4.82 -9.35
N ALA A 132 13.83 -5.37 -9.04
CA ALA A 132 13.95 -6.70 -8.45
C ALA A 132 13.27 -6.80 -7.07
N HIS A 133 13.28 -5.72 -6.28
CA HIS A 133 12.59 -5.67 -4.99
C HIS A 133 11.05 -5.70 -5.17
N VAL A 134 10.53 -5.02 -6.19
CA VAL A 134 9.10 -5.10 -6.56
C VAL A 134 8.74 -6.52 -6.98
N ASP A 135 9.54 -7.15 -7.84
CA ASP A 135 9.31 -8.54 -8.27
C ASP A 135 9.32 -9.53 -7.09
N LYS A 136 10.21 -9.31 -6.12
CA LYS A 136 10.24 -10.10 -4.87
C LYS A 136 8.97 -9.91 -4.05
N ALA A 137 8.43 -8.69 -3.99
CA ALA A 137 7.18 -8.38 -3.30
C ALA A 137 5.98 -9.03 -3.98
N ASP A 138 5.93 -8.98 -5.31
CA ASP A 138 4.91 -9.65 -6.12
C ASP A 138 4.93 -11.17 -5.91
N ALA A 139 6.12 -11.77 -5.97
CA ALA A 139 6.28 -13.21 -5.74
C ALA A 139 5.83 -13.64 -4.34
N ALA A 140 5.96 -12.76 -3.34
CA ALA A 140 5.46 -12.98 -1.98
C ALA A 140 3.94 -12.73 -1.85
N GLY A 141 3.22 -12.36 -2.89
CA GLY A 141 1.78 -12.11 -2.87
C GLY A 141 1.38 -10.81 -2.17
N LEU A 142 2.29 -9.85 -2.05
CA LEU A 142 2.03 -8.54 -1.45
C LEU A 142 1.34 -7.62 -2.46
N SER A 143 0.39 -6.81 -2.03
CA SER A 143 -0.15 -5.72 -2.84
C SER A 143 0.65 -4.43 -2.63
N HIS A 144 0.50 -3.47 -3.54
CA HIS A 144 1.25 -2.23 -3.47
C HIS A 144 0.36 -1.05 -3.14
N ILE A 145 0.94 -0.08 -2.44
CA ILE A 145 0.32 1.22 -2.18
C ILE A 145 1.37 2.26 -2.52
N ILE A 146 1.02 3.19 -3.41
CA ILE A 146 1.90 4.29 -3.81
C ILE A 146 1.27 5.63 -3.42
N GLY A 147 2.09 6.54 -2.95
CA GLY A 147 1.64 7.89 -2.61
C GLY A 147 2.58 8.60 -1.65
N ARG A 148 2.24 9.82 -1.31
CA ARG A 148 2.91 10.56 -0.24
C ARG A 148 2.16 10.34 1.07
N ASN A 149 2.92 10.16 2.13
CA ASN A 149 2.41 9.96 3.47
C ASN A 149 3.23 10.78 4.47
N LYS A 150 2.60 11.76 5.09
CA LYS A 150 3.28 12.63 6.05
C LYS A 150 3.89 11.86 7.22
N ILE A 151 3.28 10.75 7.63
CA ILE A 151 3.80 9.95 8.74
C ILE A 151 5.22 9.44 8.44
N ASP A 152 5.53 9.13 7.17
CA ASP A 152 6.86 8.66 6.76
C ASP A 152 7.91 9.75 6.98
N THR A 153 7.59 11.00 6.67
CA THR A 153 8.50 12.13 6.87
C THR A 153 8.70 12.46 8.36
N VAL A 154 7.69 12.23 9.17
CA VAL A 154 7.73 12.50 10.61
C VAL A 154 8.59 11.48 11.34
N TRP A 155 8.34 10.18 11.17
CA TRP A 155 9.08 9.17 11.92
C TRP A 155 10.54 9.01 11.45
N MET A 156 10.83 9.25 10.17
CA MET A 156 12.21 9.28 9.67
C MET A 156 12.91 10.61 9.90
N ASN A 157 12.17 11.67 10.27
CA ASN A 157 12.64 13.04 10.39
C ASN A 157 13.33 13.55 9.12
N VAL A 158 12.69 13.35 7.97
CA VAL A 158 13.19 13.80 6.66
C VAL A 158 12.28 14.90 6.09
N ARG A 159 12.85 15.91 5.46
CA ARG A 159 12.12 17.05 4.90
C ARG A 159 12.81 17.57 3.63
N PRO A 160 12.07 18.18 2.69
CA PRO A 160 10.62 18.42 2.66
C PRO A 160 9.81 17.16 2.31
N GLY A 161 8.58 17.04 2.80
CA GLY A 161 7.69 15.91 2.53
C GLY A 161 7.34 15.79 1.04
N LYS A 162 7.16 16.92 0.35
CA LYS A 162 6.86 16.98 -1.08
C LYS A 162 7.92 16.28 -1.96
N GLY A 163 9.15 16.14 -1.50
CA GLY A 163 10.23 15.42 -2.18
C GLY A 163 10.33 13.94 -1.82
N LEU A 164 9.32 13.33 -1.19
CA LEU A 164 9.31 11.92 -0.79
C LEU A 164 8.05 11.22 -1.26
N LEU A 165 8.20 10.28 -2.19
CA LEU A 165 7.14 9.36 -2.61
C LEU A 165 7.43 7.98 -2.01
N THR A 166 6.41 7.32 -1.51
CA THR A 166 6.51 6.00 -0.85
C THR A 166 5.82 4.94 -1.68
N ILE A 167 6.48 3.81 -1.88
CA ILE A 167 5.88 2.58 -2.38
C ILE A 167 5.93 1.55 -1.25
N CYS A 168 4.74 1.18 -0.74
CA CYS A 168 4.60 0.15 0.28
C CYS A 168 4.25 -1.20 -0.35
N HIS A 169 4.76 -2.29 0.24
CA HIS A 169 4.42 -3.67 -0.12
C HIS A 169 3.62 -4.28 1.02
N CYS A 170 2.30 -4.37 0.85
CA CYS A 170 1.35 -4.58 1.92
C CYS A 170 0.85 -6.02 2.01
N CYS A 171 0.90 -6.58 3.22
CA CYS A 171 0.26 -7.86 3.55
C CYS A 171 -1.11 -7.64 4.22
N PRO A 172 -2.02 -8.62 4.17
CA PRO A 172 -3.35 -8.49 4.78
C PRO A 172 -3.32 -8.52 6.31
N CYS A 173 -2.27 -9.08 6.92
CA CYS A 173 -2.18 -9.31 8.37
C CYS A 173 -1.63 -8.11 9.15
N CYS A 174 -0.54 -7.49 8.69
CA CYS A 174 0.26 -6.54 9.49
C CYS A 174 0.25 -5.09 9.00
N CYS A 175 -0.19 -4.83 7.76
CA CYS A 175 -0.10 -3.51 7.15
C CYS A 175 -0.75 -2.41 8.02
N LEU A 176 -0.14 -1.21 8.02
CA LEU A 176 -0.71 -0.03 8.68
C LEU A 176 -2.14 0.24 8.18
N TRP A 177 -2.36 0.14 6.89
CA TRP A 177 -3.63 0.44 6.24
C TRP A 177 -4.78 -0.49 6.59
N LYS A 178 -4.50 -1.57 7.31
CA LYS A 178 -5.54 -2.41 7.94
C LYS A 178 -6.42 -1.62 8.94
N VAL A 179 -6.00 -0.43 9.36
CA VAL A 179 -6.81 0.50 10.18
C VAL A 179 -7.95 1.15 9.40
N HIS A 180 -7.94 1.08 8.07
CA HIS A 180 -8.91 1.73 7.18
C HIS A 180 -10.37 1.56 7.64
N PRO A 181 -10.87 0.37 7.99
CA PRO A 181 -12.26 0.21 8.45
C PRO A 181 -12.56 0.86 9.81
N ASN A 182 -11.52 1.19 10.57
CA ASN A 182 -11.63 1.83 11.87
C ASN A 182 -11.58 3.36 11.80
N LEU A 183 -11.12 3.92 10.68
CA LEU A 183 -11.07 5.36 10.46
C LEU A 183 -12.48 5.92 10.19
N ASP A 184 -12.66 7.20 10.47
CA ASP A 184 -13.81 7.95 9.97
C ASP A 184 -13.80 7.98 8.43
N TYR A 185 -14.98 7.90 7.81
CA TYR A 185 -15.12 7.81 6.35
C TYR A 185 -14.40 8.95 5.63
N SER A 186 -14.47 10.19 6.16
CA SER A 186 -13.79 11.35 5.56
C SER A 186 -12.26 11.25 5.51
N ILE A 187 -11.66 10.33 6.27
CA ILE A 187 -10.23 10.03 6.23
C ILE A 187 -9.97 8.78 5.36
N SER A 188 -10.75 7.71 5.60
CA SER A 188 -10.54 6.44 4.92
C SER A 188 -10.77 6.53 3.40
N ASP A 189 -11.65 7.43 2.96
CA ASP A 189 -11.94 7.65 1.54
C ASP A 189 -10.76 8.24 0.76
N LYS A 190 -9.83 8.91 1.43
CA LYS A 190 -8.58 9.43 0.84
C LYS A 190 -7.56 8.36 0.47
N LEU A 191 -7.76 7.12 0.93
CA LEU A 191 -7.03 5.97 0.40
C LEU A 191 -7.78 5.46 -0.83
N GLU A 192 -7.35 5.88 -1.99
CA GLU A 192 -8.09 5.70 -3.22
C GLU A 192 -7.88 4.33 -3.86
N LYS A 193 -8.90 3.86 -4.54
CA LYS A 193 -8.81 2.76 -5.48
C LYS A 193 -8.22 3.28 -6.79
N LEU A 194 -7.41 2.48 -7.45
CA LEU A 194 -6.92 2.78 -8.78
C LEU A 194 -8.10 2.89 -9.76
N ASP A 195 -8.22 4.02 -10.47
CA ASP A 195 -9.26 4.24 -11.47
C ASP A 195 -9.24 3.14 -12.54
N GLY A 196 -10.43 2.71 -12.99
CA GLY A 196 -10.57 1.64 -13.99
C GLY A 196 -10.31 0.23 -13.47
N VAL A 197 -9.95 0.05 -12.19
CA VAL A 197 -9.86 -1.28 -11.56
C VAL A 197 -11.24 -1.73 -11.11
N THR A 198 -11.65 -2.90 -11.58
CA THR A 198 -12.92 -3.54 -11.21
C THR A 198 -12.69 -4.93 -10.64
N VAL A 199 -13.17 -5.17 -9.42
CA VAL A 199 -13.19 -6.50 -8.80
C VAL A 199 -14.52 -7.16 -9.11
N LYS A 200 -14.50 -8.42 -9.55
CA LYS A 200 -15.71 -9.19 -9.88
C LYS A 200 -15.79 -10.45 -9.04
N LEU A 201 -16.98 -10.76 -8.56
CA LEU A 201 -17.30 -12.01 -7.89
C LEU A 201 -18.13 -12.92 -8.83
N HIS A 202 -17.65 -14.15 -9.02
CA HIS A 202 -18.33 -15.22 -9.76
C HIS A 202 -18.98 -16.15 -8.75
N GLU A 203 -20.29 -15.95 -8.50
CA GLU A 203 -21.04 -16.70 -7.48
C GLU A 203 -21.05 -18.21 -7.77
N ASP A 204 -21.11 -18.60 -9.04
CA ASP A 204 -21.12 -19.99 -9.52
C ASP A 204 -19.84 -20.76 -9.15
N LYS A 205 -18.71 -20.05 -9.06
CA LYS A 205 -17.39 -20.60 -8.69
C LYS A 205 -17.15 -20.57 -7.18
N CYS A 206 -17.88 -19.76 -6.44
CA CYS A 206 -17.64 -19.56 -5.01
C CYS A 206 -18.03 -20.82 -4.21
N LYS A 207 -17.07 -21.36 -3.46
CA LYS A 207 -17.26 -22.54 -2.58
C LYS A 207 -17.50 -22.15 -1.11
N LEU A 208 -17.77 -20.88 -0.82
CA LEU A 208 -18.03 -20.37 0.53
C LEU A 208 -16.94 -20.73 1.57
N CYS A 209 -15.68 -20.85 1.13
CA CYS A 209 -14.57 -21.14 2.05
C CYS A 209 -14.25 -19.98 3.01
N LYS A 210 -14.83 -18.79 2.77
CA LYS A 210 -14.73 -17.56 3.59
C LYS A 210 -13.32 -17.01 3.80
N LYS A 211 -12.30 -17.55 3.14
CA LYS A 211 -10.91 -17.09 3.32
C LYS A 211 -10.73 -15.62 2.97
N CYS A 212 -11.36 -15.16 1.87
CA CYS A 212 -11.36 -13.76 1.44
C CYS A 212 -11.93 -12.81 2.51
N LEU A 213 -13.00 -13.22 3.19
CA LEU A 213 -13.67 -12.48 4.25
C LEU A 213 -12.86 -12.46 5.55
N MET A 214 -12.45 -13.63 6.03
CA MET A 214 -11.93 -13.81 7.39
C MET A 214 -10.45 -13.44 7.53
N GLU A 215 -9.64 -13.72 6.50
CA GLU A 215 -8.18 -13.66 6.60
C GLU A 215 -7.55 -12.56 5.75
N VAL A 216 -8.18 -12.21 4.62
CA VAL A 216 -7.49 -11.51 3.54
C VAL A 216 -7.95 -10.08 3.32
N CYS A 217 -9.27 -9.80 3.40
CA CYS A 217 -9.77 -8.46 3.13
C CYS A 217 -9.41 -7.48 4.25
N MET A 218 -8.29 -6.76 4.08
CA MET A 218 -7.83 -5.79 5.07
C MET A 218 -8.73 -4.55 5.16
N PHE A 219 -9.55 -4.29 4.15
CA PHE A 219 -10.49 -3.18 4.10
C PHE A 219 -11.89 -3.55 4.63
N LYS A 220 -12.14 -4.82 4.94
CA LYS A 220 -13.45 -5.35 5.33
C LYS A 220 -14.57 -5.01 4.34
N ALA A 221 -14.25 -5.04 3.07
CA ALA A 221 -15.19 -4.83 1.97
C ALA A 221 -15.91 -6.12 1.53
N ILE A 222 -15.63 -7.25 2.17
CA ILE A 222 -16.25 -8.55 1.84
C ILE A 222 -17.06 -9.01 3.04
N ASP A 223 -18.30 -9.42 2.80
CA ASP A 223 -19.22 -9.88 3.83
C ASP A 223 -19.94 -11.17 3.40
N LEU A 224 -20.65 -11.77 4.33
CA LEU A 224 -21.51 -12.93 4.13
C LEU A 224 -22.97 -12.54 4.40
N VAL A 225 -23.75 -12.37 3.34
CA VAL A 225 -25.18 -12.02 3.40
C VAL A 225 -25.97 -13.16 2.77
N ASP A 226 -27.01 -13.62 3.44
CA ASP A 226 -27.90 -14.70 2.97
C ASP A 226 -27.14 -15.94 2.46
N ASN A 227 -26.09 -16.33 3.19
CA ASN A 227 -25.21 -17.44 2.85
C ASN A 227 -24.49 -17.28 1.49
N LYS A 228 -24.24 -16.04 1.05
CA LYS A 228 -23.48 -15.67 -0.12
C LYS A 228 -22.38 -14.68 0.25
N ILE A 229 -21.23 -14.81 -0.39
CA ILE A 229 -20.17 -13.76 -0.31
C ILE A 229 -20.67 -12.55 -1.11
N THR A 230 -20.51 -11.37 -0.52
CA THR A 230 -20.81 -10.08 -1.14
C THR A 230 -19.59 -9.17 -1.07
N ILE A 231 -19.45 -8.25 -2.01
CA ILE A 231 -18.40 -7.24 -2.03
C ILE A 231 -19.05 -5.86 -2.00
N ASP A 232 -18.70 -5.08 -1.00
CA ASP A 232 -19.03 -3.65 -0.95
C ASP A 232 -18.00 -2.90 -1.80
N TYR A 233 -18.45 -2.42 -2.96
CA TYR A 233 -17.57 -1.75 -3.94
C TYR A 233 -17.19 -0.33 -3.55
N ASP A 234 -17.91 0.29 -2.63
CA ASP A 234 -17.58 1.63 -2.10
C ASP A 234 -16.43 1.55 -1.09
N ILE A 235 -16.37 0.44 -0.35
CA ILE A 235 -15.28 0.16 0.61
C ILE A 235 -14.09 -0.50 -0.08
N CYS A 236 -14.31 -1.28 -1.13
CA CYS A 236 -13.28 -2.05 -1.83
C CYS A 236 -12.24 -1.12 -2.48
N ARG A 237 -10.98 -1.30 -2.14
CA ARG A 237 -9.85 -0.54 -2.71
C ARG A 237 -9.12 -1.26 -3.85
N GLY A 238 -9.67 -2.36 -4.36
CA GLY A 238 -9.12 -3.06 -5.53
C GLY A 238 -7.70 -3.64 -5.35
N CYS A 239 -7.28 -3.94 -4.12
CA CYS A 239 -5.91 -4.36 -3.82
C CYS A 239 -5.50 -5.75 -4.35
N GLY A 240 -6.45 -6.56 -4.83
CA GLY A 240 -6.19 -7.87 -5.42
C GLY A 240 -5.87 -9.01 -4.44
N LEU A 241 -5.70 -8.76 -3.15
CA LEU A 241 -5.33 -9.80 -2.17
C LEU A 241 -6.33 -10.96 -2.11
N CYS A 242 -7.62 -10.68 -2.25
CA CYS A 242 -8.67 -11.70 -2.27
C CYS A 242 -8.65 -12.55 -3.55
N VAL A 243 -8.19 -11.98 -4.68
CA VAL A 243 -7.97 -12.71 -5.93
C VAL A 243 -6.86 -13.74 -5.74
N ASN A 244 -5.73 -13.31 -5.14
CA ASN A 244 -4.57 -14.16 -4.86
C ASN A 244 -4.93 -15.32 -3.92
N ALA A 245 -5.81 -15.08 -2.95
CA ALA A 245 -6.18 -16.06 -1.95
C ALA A 245 -7.28 -17.02 -2.41
N CYS A 246 -8.01 -16.71 -3.49
CA CYS A 246 -9.11 -17.51 -3.97
C CYS A 246 -8.63 -18.70 -4.81
N LYS A 247 -8.66 -19.90 -4.22
CA LYS A 247 -8.27 -21.14 -4.92
C LYS A 247 -9.26 -21.60 -5.99
N PHE A 248 -10.46 -21.01 -6.04
CA PHE A 248 -11.56 -21.40 -6.92
C PHE A 248 -11.78 -20.42 -8.07
N ASP A 249 -10.91 -19.42 -8.19
CA ASP A 249 -11.05 -18.37 -9.19
C ASP A 249 -12.44 -17.67 -9.16
N ALA A 250 -13.05 -17.61 -7.99
CA ALA A 250 -14.35 -16.98 -7.80
C ALA A 250 -14.26 -15.46 -7.70
N ILE A 251 -13.08 -14.89 -7.47
CA ILE A 251 -12.84 -13.44 -7.47
C ILE A 251 -11.80 -13.12 -8.52
N THR A 252 -12.12 -12.18 -9.41
CA THR A 252 -11.22 -11.68 -10.45
C THR A 252 -11.07 -10.17 -10.35
N ILE A 253 -10.04 -9.63 -10.96
CA ILE A 253 -9.81 -8.20 -11.07
C ILE A 253 -9.50 -7.86 -12.51
N ASP A 254 -10.18 -6.84 -13.02
CA ASP A 254 -10.00 -6.31 -14.37
C ASP A 254 -9.56 -4.85 -14.29
N TYR A 255 -8.86 -4.37 -15.29
CA TYR A 255 -8.49 -2.96 -15.45
C TYR A 255 -8.45 -2.56 -16.92
N THR A 256 -8.57 -1.24 -17.20
CA THR A 256 -8.56 -0.70 -18.55
C THR A 256 -7.19 -0.07 -18.87
N ALA A 257 -6.83 0.03 -20.16
CA ALA A 257 -5.60 0.70 -20.58
C ALA A 257 -5.58 2.19 -20.16
N GLU A 258 -6.73 2.86 -20.19
CA GLU A 258 -6.89 4.24 -19.73
C GLU A 258 -6.50 4.43 -18.25
N THR A 259 -6.68 3.39 -17.45
CA THR A 259 -6.24 3.34 -16.04
C THR A 259 -4.76 3.67 -15.90
N ILE A 260 -3.95 3.13 -16.78
CA ILE A 260 -2.49 3.23 -16.72
C ILE A 260 -2.05 4.65 -17.03
N ASP A 261 -2.57 5.23 -18.11
CA ASP A 261 -2.22 6.59 -18.53
C ASP A 261 -2.62 7.63 -17.47
N ASN A 262 -3.80 7.47 -16.87
CA ASN A 262 -4.29 8.35 -15.81
C ASN A 262 -3.40 8.29 -14.56
N VAL A 263 -2.97 7.09 -14.15
CA VAL A 263 -2.10 6.92 -12.98
C VAL A 263 -0.69 7.44 -13.26
N VAL A 264 -0.14 7.14 -14.42
CA VAL A 264 1.19 7.63 -14.80
C VAL A 264 1.20 9.16 -14.81
N ASN A 265 0.20 9.80 -15.42
CA ASN A 265 0.07 11.25 -15.44
C ASN A 265 -0.14 11.83 -14.03
N ARG A 266 -0.94 11.17 -13.19
CA ARG A 266 -1.14 11.57 -11.78
C ARG A 266 0.15 11.43 -10.98
N MET A 267 0.90 10.36 -11.18
CA MET A 267 2.21 10.16 -10.52
C MET A 267 3.26 11.12 -11.05
N ASP A 268 3.23 11.52 -12.32
CA ASP A 268 4.10 12.57 -12.86
C ASP A 268 3.84 13.93 -12.17
N ASN A 269 2.60 14.27 -11.87
CA ASN A 269 2.26 15.47 -11.08
C ASN A 269 2.74 15.36 -9.61
N LEU A 270 2.72 14.15 -9.02
CA LEU A 270 3.33 13.89 -7.73
C LEU A 270 4.86 13.85 -7.81
N LEU A 271 5.41 13.59 -9.00
CA LEU A 271 6.82 13.57 -9.35
C LEU A 271 7.36 14.95 -9.83
N GLU A 272 6.64 16.08 -9.62
CA GLU A 272 7.26 17.43 -9.64
C GLU A 272 8.48 17.52 -8.71
N ILE A 273 8.86 16.39 -8.23
CA ILE A 273 10.10 16.00 -7.54
C ILE A 273 11.36 16.32 -8.38
N ARG A 274 11.24 16.64 -9.67
CA ARG A 274 12.39 16.97 -10.53
C ARG A 274 12.93 18.39 -10.35
N GLU A 275 12.24 19.28 -9.63
CA GLU A 275 12.61 20.70 -9.51
C GLU A 275 13.02 21.15 -8.10
N PHE A 276 13.40 20.25 -7.20
CA PHE A 276 13.90 20.62 -5.86
C PHE A 276 15.37 20.27 -5.64
#